data_7352358799993d5fc5eb82f7a149c29f
#
_entry.id   7352358799993d5fc5eb82f7a149c29f
#
_cell.length_a   1.000
_cell.length_b   1.000
_cell.length_c   1.000
_cell.angle_alpha   90.00
_cell.angle_beta   90.00
_cell.angle_gamma   90.00
#
_symmetry.space_group_name_H-M   'P 1'
#
loop_
_entity.id
_entity.type
_entity.pdbx_description
1 polymer ?
#
loop_
_entity_poly.entity_id
_entity_poly.type
_entity_poly.pdbx_seq_one_letter_code
_entity_poly.pdbx_strand_id
1 'polypeptide(L)'
;MHKKLLVVISLFALLISCTACTGRATLVIQTPNGPEIRIYGDGVDATFENGVLKLNKAENSYLSDVTVDGERVWAVNDSCKIGNYTPETEIRVTAETLSEKPEQEITSLLLSLYDTTQNAYSLTWHSEKQDAFQVVFTENPTGTQYTVDAFSDEASEDYVNRAVIYDLKAGTEYSYTIFNSAGQAKYSAAFTTAEASPESVTFLHVSDTQDEEYNGAVWEKLMADAQTHTEKIDLIMHTGDMVQYGNQEALWTQMLSHVRKYVSSIPIMLVSGNHSYWSDYTDGTDDIEYNHTTVKLPKQDTENGQYYSFDYGDIHFVVLSSGDSSKKGVGKEQLAWLQSDLASTEKSWIIVSIHNPLYSPGKYGSSEDRNGVALALRESLAPVLNQYDVDLVLQGHDHVFALTYPMDANSTPLQTKTVTENGCTYFEAPTAPVYLMSGAAGNQNRGVVDEYNPAFFAKTKALDDNTAGYSVITVTKEKLTATYYEYDYANNKPVSEYSWGIIKEAA
;
A
#
# COMPACT_ATOMS: atom_id res chain seq x y z
N MET A 1 10.92 26.97 -57.05
CA MET A 1 12.18 26.47 -56.42
C MET A 1 12.21 27.05 -54.99
N HIS A 2 11.69 26.33 -53.99
CA HIS A 2 11.73 26.75 -52.61
C HIS A 2 12.85 25.98 -51.92
N LYS A 3 13.90 26.69 -51.53
CA LYS A 3 14.99 26.16 -50.73
C LYS A 3 14.46 25.95 -49.31
N LYS A 4 14.43 24.69 -48.87
CA LYS A 4 14.26 24.35 -47.44
C LYS A 4 15.55 24.73 -46.71
N LEU A 5 15.43 25.68 -45.81
CA LEU A 5 16.49 26.06 -44.87
C LEU A 5 16.49 25.01 -43.76
N LEU A 6 17.55 24.19 -43.75
CA LEU A 6 17.84 23.26 -42.66
C LEU A 6 18.45 24.09 -41.53
N VAL A 7 17.69 24.35 -40.47
CA VAL A 7 18.25 24.97 -39.28
C VAL A 7 18.85 23.85 -38.43
N VAL A 8 20.16 23.79 -38.47
CA VAL A 8 20.97 22.99 -37.56
C VAL A 8 21.04 23.79 -36.25
N ILE A 9 20.27 23.41 -35.24
CA ILE A 9 20.40 23.97 -33.89
C ILE A 9 21.60 23.29 -33.26
N SER A 10 22.73 24.00 -33.22
CA SER A 10 23.89 23.58 -32.44
C SER A 10 23.59 23.74 -30.94
N LEU A 11 23.57 22.63 -30.22
CA LEU A 11 23.57 22.61 -28.77
C LEU A 11 24.86 23.31 -28.25
N PHE A 12 24.73 24.46 -27.62
CA PHE A 12 25.79 25.02 -26.79
C PHE A 12 25.64 24.41 -25.40
N ALA A 13 26.41 23.36 -25.10
CA ALA A 13 26.62 22.89 -23.75
C ALA A 13 27.56 23.88 -23.03
N LEU A 14 27.06 24.60 -22.06
CA LEU A 14 27.88 25.41 -21.17
C LEU A 14 28.33 24.52 -20.00
N LEU A 15 29.55 23.99 -20.07
CA LEU A 15 30.18 23.29 -18.95
C LEU A 15 30.54 24.30 -17.86
N ILE A 16 29.77 24.36 -16.78
CA ILE A 16 30.16 25.05 -15.55
C ILE A 16 30.63 23.95 -14.58
N SER A 17 31.94 23.79 -14.44
CA SER A 17 32.52 22.97 -13.37
C SER A 17 32.47 23.72 -12.06
N CYS A 18 31.61 23.29 -11.14
CA CYS A 18 31.65 23.71 -9.76
C CYS A 18 32.29 22.58 -8.94
N THR A 19 33.57 22.75 -8.62
CA THR A 19 34.33 21.87 -7.74
C THR A 19 34.07 22.24 -6.28
N ALA A 20 33.03 21.72 -5.68
CA ALA A 20 32.97 21.53 -4.25
C ALA A 20 31.84 20.55 -3.90
N CYS A 21 32.18 19.46 -3.22
CA CYS A 21 31.34 18.39 -2.69
C CYS A 21 30.85 17.32 -3.70
N THR A 22 31.54 16.17 -3.64
CA THR A 22 31.28 14.90 -4.36
C THR A 22 31.42 14.98 -5.87
N GLY A 23 32.43 14.33 -6.45
CA GLY A 23 32.88 14.37 -7.85
C GLY A 23 31.87 13.94 -8.93
N ARG A 24 30.63 14.45 -8.89
CA ARG A 24 29.58 14.20 -9.87
C ARG A 24 29.53 15.36 -10.86
N ALA A 25 29.60 15.03 -12.16
CA ALA A 25 29.39 16.02 -13.23
C ALA A 25 27.94 16.48 -13.20
N THR A 26 27.68 17.75 -13.46
CA THR A 26 26.33 18.32 -13.60
C THR A 26 26.22 18.92 -15.00
N LEU A 27 25.23 18.45 -15.76
CA LEU A 27 24.86 19.02 -17.03
C LEU A 27 23.50 19.68 -16.90
N VAL A 28 23.39 20.93 -17.33
CA VAL A 28 22.10 21.65 -17.39
C VAL A 28 21.70 21.82 -18.83
N ILE A 29 20.52 21.32 -19.18
CA ILE A 29 19.93 21.44 -20.53
C ILE A 29 18.74 22.39 -20.42
N GLN A 30 18.81 23.51 -21.15
CA GLN A 30 17.68 24.42 -21.33
C GLN A 30 16.87 24.00 -22.56
N THR A 31 15.60 23.69 -22.37
CA THR A 31 14.70 23.34 -23.46
C THR A 31 13.91 24.59 -23.91
N PRO A 32 13.79 24.87 -25.22
CA PRO A 32 12.95 25.97 -25.67
C PRO A 32 11.48 25.73 -25.32
N ASN A 33 10.90 26.61 -24.49
CA ASN A 33 9.52 26.52 -23.98
C ASN A 33 9.20 25.28 -23.15
N GLY A 34 10.20 24.64 -22.58
CA GLY A 34 10.06 23.45 -21.75
C GLY A 34 10.83 23.54 -20.43
N PRO A 35 10.81 22.49 -19.63
CA PRO A 35 11.45 22.46 -18.32
C PRO A 35 12.98 22.52 -18.44
N GLU A 36 13.62 22.95 -17.35
CA GLU A 36 15.05 22.83 -17.17
C GLU A 36 15.42 21.38 -16.75
N ILE A 37 16.34 20.76 -17.48
CA ILE A 37 16.81 19.41 -17.15
C ILE A 37 18.21 19.51 -16.55
N ARG A 38 18.41 18.97 -15.36
CA ARG A 38 19.69 18.87 -14.67
C ARG A 38 20.12 17.41 -14.56
N ILE A 39 21.26 17.08 -15.15
CA ILE A 39 21.81 15.73 -15.15
C ILE A 39 23.00 15.69 -14.21
N TYR A 40 22.99 14.73 -13.29
CA TYR A 40 24.03 14.48 -12.31
C TYR A 40 24.64 13.10 -12.55
N GLY A 41 25.96 13.00 -12.49
CA GLY A 41 26.71 11.77 -12.74
C GLY A 41 27.07 11.58 -14.21
N ASP A 42 27.63 10.42 -14.53
CA ASP A 42 28.14 10.08 -15.85
C ASP A 42 27.26 8.98 -16.51
N GLY A 43 27.32 8.93 -17.84
CA GLY A 43 26.73 7.82 -18.59
C GLY A 43 25.22 7.95 -18.86
N VAL A 44 24.63 9.15 -18.74
CA VAL A 44 23.26 9.41 -19.17
C VAL A 44 23.16 10.74 -19.90
N ASP A 45 22.39 10.75 -20.98
CA ASP A 45 21.89 11.95 -21.65
C ASP A 45 20.37 11.97 -21.61
N ALA A 46 19.77 13.16 -21.63
CA ALA A 46 18.32 13.32 -21.66
C ALA A 46 17.88 14.27 -22.77
N THR A 47 16.71 13.98 -23.34
CA THR A 47 16.02 14.90 -24.25
C THR A 47 14.57 15.05 -23.83
N PHE A 48 14.01 16.24 -24.01
CA PHE A 48 12.60 16.51 -23.69
C PHE A 48 11.88 17.05 -24.92
N GLU A 49 10.84 16.37 -25.37
CA GLU A 49 10.04 16.76 -26.51
C GLU A 49 8.57 16.34 -26.31
N ASN A 50 7.66 17.28 -26.53
CA ASN A 50 6.21 17.03 -26.46
C ASN A 50 5.73 16.39 -25.14
N GLY A 51 6.29 16.80 -24.00
CA GLY A 51 5.92 16.27 -22.70
C GLY A 51 6.55 14.91 -22.37
N VAL A 52 7.48 14.43 -23.17
CA VAL A 52 8.18 13.17 -22.95
C VAL A 52 9.67 13.44 -22.70
N LEU A 53 10.15 13.04 -21.54
CA LEU A 53 11.56 12.93 -21.21
C LEU A 53 12.06 11.58 -21.72
N LYS A 54 13.08 11.60 -22.58
CA LYS A 54 13.80 10.40 -23.03
C LYS A 54 15.18 10.37 -22.43
N LEU A 55 15.58 9.22 -21.92
CA LEU A 55 16.85 8.97 -21.26
C LEU A 55 17.71 8.04 -22.13
N ASN A 56 18.94 8.41 -22.40
CA ASN A 56 19.89 7.59 -23.16
C ASN A 56 21.04 7.20 -22.22
N LYS A 57 21.01 5.96 -21.76
CA LYS A 57 22.01 5.41 -20.82
C LYS A 57 23.20 4.85 -21.59
N ALA A 58 24.43 5.10 -21.12
CA ALA A 58 25.60 4.39 -21.57
C ALA A 58 25.63 2.96 -21.03
N GLU A 59 26.41 2.10 -21.69
CA GLU A 59 26.64 0.74 -21.20
C GLU A 59 27.24 0.76 -19.79
N ASN A 60 26.71 -0.07 -18.88
CA ASN A 60 27.02 -0.15 -17.45
C ASN A 60 26.65 1.07 -16.60
N SER A 61 25.85 2.00 -17.11
CA SER A 61 25.22 3.05 -16.29
C SER A 61 23.78 2.68 -15.92
N TYR A 62 23.32 3.21 -14.78
CA TYR A 62 21.93 3.06 -14.33
C TYR A 62 21.42 4.39 -13.77
N LEU A 63 20.12 4.55 -13.77
CA LEU A 63 19.46 5.69 -13.15
C LEU A 63 19.38 5.42 -11.66
N SER A 64 19.96 6.30 -10.84
CA SER A 64 19.83 6.22 -9.38
C SER A 64 18.69 7.10 -8.87
N ASP A 65 18.28 8.10 -9.65
CA ASP A 65 17.08 8.90 -9.36
C ASP A 65 16.62 9.68 -10.60
N VAL A 66 15.31 9.88 -10.75
CA VAL A 66 14.70 10.83 -11.68
C VAL A 66 13.59 11.55 -10.95
N THR A 67 13.66 12.88 -10.86
CA THR A 67 12.63 13.68 -10.20
C THR A 67 12.11 14.80 -11.09
N VAL A 68 10.84 15.15 -10.92
CA VAL A 68 10.18 16.32 -11.50
C VAL A 68 9.67 17.18 -10.36
N ASP A 69 10.21 18.41 -10.22
CA ASP A 69 9.93 19.32 -9.10
C ASP A 69 10.11 18.66 -7.72
N GLY A 70 11.08 17.73 -7.62
CA GLY A 70 11.41 17.00 -6.40
C GLY A 70 10.65 15.68 -6.22
N GLU A 71 9.61 15.40 -7.00
CA GLU A 71 8.87 14.15 -6.94
C GLU A 71 9.49 13.08 -7.85
N ARG A 72 9.73 11.89 -7.28
CA ARG A 72 10.35 10.76 -8.00
C ARG A 72 9.42 10.21 -9.08
N VAL A 73 9.96 9.96 -10.28
CA VAL A 73 9.26 9.34 -11.40
C VAL A 73 10.06 8.18 -11.96
N TRP A 74 9.38 7.16 -12.50
CA TRP A 74 10.01 5.99 -13.11
C TRP A 74 9.93 6.07 -14.63
N ALA A 75 11.01 5.72 -15.28
CA ALA A 75 11.06 5.60 -16.74
C ALA A 75 10.58 4.22 -17.19
N VAL A 76 9.63 4.20 -18.12
CA VAL A 76 9.19 2.98 -18.80
C VAL A 76 9.79 3.00 -20.21
N ASN A 77 10.54 1.97 -20.58
CA ASN A 77 11.32 1.91 -21.83
C ASN A 77 12.16 3.20 -22.04
N ASP A 78 12.92 3.57 -21.01
CA ASP A 78 13.76 4.79 -20.99
C ASP A 78 13.00 6.11 -21.27
N SER A 79 11.72 6.18 -20.96
CA SER A 79 10.91 7.38 -21.19
C SER A 79 9.96 7.66 -20.03
N CYS A 80 9.87 8.94 -19.62
CA CYS A 80 8.89 9.42 -18.65
C CYS A 80 7.93 10.39 -19.36
N LYS A 81 6.60 10.21 -19.12
CA LYS A 81 5.61 11.21 -19.50
C LYS A 81 5.51 12.24 -18.40
N ILE A 82 5.79 13.50 -18.73
CA ILE A 82 5.66 14.63 -17.81
C ILE A 82 4.35 15.35 -18.14
N GLY A 83 3.36 15.23 -17.27
CA GLY A 83 2.00 15.71 -17.51
C GLY A 83 1.92 17.24 -17.56
N ASN A 84 1.94 17.87 -16.41
CA ASN A 84 1.89 19.34 -16.29
C ASN A 84 3.31 19.88 -16.10
N TYR A 85 3.81 20.63 -17.03
CA TYR A 85 5.12 21.27 -16.93
C TYR A 85 5.08 22.72 -17.40
N THR A 86 5.96 23.52 -16.83
CA THR A 86 6.21 24.93 -17.22
C THR A 86 7.71 25.12 -17.50
N PRO A 87 8.15 26.26 -18.02
CA PRO A 87 9.58 26.54 -18.14
C PRO A 87 10.35 26.55 -16.81
N GLU A 88 9.65 26.71 -15.70
CA GLU A 88 10.19 26.72 -14.34
C GLU A 88 10.25 25.31 -13.71
N THR A 89 9.59 24.31 -14.29
CA THR A 89 9.63 22.92 -13.84
C THR A 89 11.08 22.41 -13.86
N GLU A 90 11.54 21.84 -12.76
CA GLU A 90 12.88 21.29 -12.66
C GLU A 90 12.82 19.75 -12.83
N ILE A 91 13.54 19.23 -13.84
CA ILE A 91 13.75 17.80 -14.00
C ILE A 91 15.19 17.47 -13.61
N ARG A 92 15.37 16.60 -12.62
CA ARG A 92 16.67 16.08 -12.22
C ARG A 92 16.81 14.63 -12.66
N VAL A 93 17.94 14.31 -13.24
CA VAL A 93 18.32 12.95 -13.62
C VAL A 93 19.65 12.64 -12.95
N THR A 94 19.69 11.60 -12.15
CA THR A 94 20.93 11.13 -11.51
C THR A 94 21.25 9.74 -12.02
N ALA A 95 22.47 9.56 -12.50
CA ALA A 95 22.97 8.28 -12.97
C ALA A 95 24.32 7.96 -12.34
N GLU A 96 24.58 6.68 -12.22
CA GLU A 96 25.81 6.13 -11.65
C GLU A 96 26.31 4.99 -12.53
N THR A 97 27.63 4.74 -12.45
CA THR A 97 28.24 3.60 -13.14
C THR A 97 28.59 2.53 -12.11
N LEU A 98 28.09 1.32 -12.29
CA LEU A 98 28.47 0.20 -11.44
C LEU A 98 29.89 -0.24 -11.75
N SER A 99 30.76 -0.22 -10.74
CA SER A 99 32.13 -0.73 -10.84
C SER A 99 32.18 -2.27 -10.79
N GLU A 100 31.18 -2.88 -10.09
CA GLU A 100 31.01 -4.33 -9.94
C GLU A 100 29.56 -4.70 -10.17
N LYS A 101 29.33 -5.94 -10.61
CA LYS A 101 27.98 -6.50 -10.77
C LYS A 101 27.76 -7.53 -9.67
N PRO A 102 27.09 -7.17 -8.56
CA PRO A 102 26.93 -8.06 -7.43
C PRO A 102 26.07 -9.26 -7.79
N GLU A 103 26.50 -10.44 -7.33
CA GLU A 103 25.68 -11.64 -7.36
C GLU A 103 24.99 -11.78 -6.02
N GLN A 104 23.69 -11.51 -5.97
CA GLN A 104 22.92 -11.51 -4.74
C GLN A 104 21.48 -11.97 -5.00
N GLU A 105 20.83 -12.42 -3.96
CA GLU A 105 19.40 -12.74 -3.96
C GLU A 105 18.58 -11.52 -3.53
N ILE A 106 17.29 -11.55 -3.86
CA ILE A 106 16.34 -10.54 -3.41
C ILE A 106 15.40 -11.12 -2.34
N THR A 107 15.02 -10.28 -1.39
CA THR A 107 14.13 -10.62 -0.29
C THR A 107 12.95 -9.65 -0.22
N SER A 108 12.03 -9.86 0.70
CA SER A 108 10.95 -8.92 1.08
C SER A 108 10.13 -8.37 -0.10
N LEU A 109 9.93 -9.22 -1.15
CA LEU A 109 9.20 -8.80 -2.35
C LEU A 109 7.69 -8.68 -2.08
N LEU A 110 7.11 -7.55 -2.49
CA LEU A 110 5.67 -7.34 -2.52
C LEU A 110 5.23 -6.51 -3.74
N LEU A 111 3.97 -6.71 -4.14
CA LEU A 111 3.25 -5.92 -5.13
C LEU A 111 2.26 -5.02 -4.43
N SER A 112 2.15 -3.77 -4.84
CA SER A 112 1.12 -2.84 -4.34
C SER A 112 0.54 -1.98 -5.48
N LEU A 113 -0.60 -1.36 -5.24
CA LEU A 113 -1.03 -0.24 -6.07
C LEU A 113 -0.11 0.95 -5.80
N TYR A 114 0.12 1.77 -6.83
CA TYR A 114 1.05 2.89 -6.67
C TYR A 114 0.38 4.26 -6.68
N ASP A 115 -0.61 4.46 -7.51
CA ASP A 115 -1.33 5.74 -7.64
C ASP A 115 -2.76 5.59 -7.06
N THR A 116 -3.47 6.70 -6.97
CA THR A 116 -4.91 6.73 -6.68
C THR A 116 -5.74 5.95 -7.72
N THR A 117 -5.12 5.56 -8.82
CA THR A 117 -5.74 4.81 -9.92
C THR A 117 -5.33 3.34 -9.90
N GLN A 118 -6.24 2.47 -10.34
CA GLN A 118 -6.04 1.02 -10.36
C GLN A 118 -5.20 0.50 -11.56
N ASN A 119 -4.50 1.38 -12.27
CA ASN A 119 -3.68 1.05 -13.45
C ASN A 119 -2.18 1.33 -13.28
N ALA A 120 -1.75 1.69 -12.08
CA ALA A 120 -0.36 1.85 -11.71
C ALA A 120 0.01 0.89 -10.58
N TYR A 121 1.09 0.15 -10.76
CA TYR A 121 1.55 -0.87 -9.82
C TYR A 121 3.01 -0.68 -9.47
N SER A 122 3.34 -1.05 -8.27
CA SER A 122 4.68 -0.99 -7.72
C SER A 122 5.14 -2.36 -7.25
N LEU A 123 6.41 -2.65 -7.51
CA LEU A 123 7.14 -3.74 -6.89
C LEU A 123 8.18 -3.16 -5.96
N THR A 124 8.22 -3.65 -4.73
CA THR A 124 9.24 -3.33 -3.73
C THR A 124 9.93 -4.62 -3.30
N TRP A 125 11.24 -4.61 -3.19
CA TRP A 125 12.04 -5.74 -2.70
C TRP A 125 13.35 -5.27 -2.08
N HIS A 126 13.99 -6.14 -1.33
CA HIS A 126 15.27 -5.86 -0.68
C HIS A 126 16.44 -6.59 -1.31
N SER A 127 17.63 -6.03 -1.19
CA SER A 127 18.90 -6.63 -1.60
C SER A 127 20.03 -6.24 -0.66
N GLU A 128 20.95 -7.15 -0.38
CA GLU A 128 22.10 -6.92 0.51
C GLU A 128 23.00 -5.76 0.04
N LYS A 129 23.08 -5.58 -1.28
CA LYS A 129 23.94 -4.56 -1.90
C LYS A 129 23.16 -3.77 -2.93
N GLN A 130 23.58 -2.54 -3.13
CA GLN A 130 23.08 -1.73 -4.23
C GLN A 130 23.34 -2.43 -5.57
N ASP A 131 22.33 -2.47 -6.42
CA ASP A 131 22.44 -3.04 -7.77
C ASP A 131 21.56 -2.26 -8.76
N ALA A 132 21.87 -2.34 -10.03
CA ALA A 132 21.07 -1.78 -11.12
C ALA A 132 20.01 -2.79 -11.57
N PHE A 133 18.99 -2.96 -10.76
CA PHE A 133 17.89 -3.86 -11.11
C PHE A 133 17.02 -3.29 -12.22
N GLN A 134 16.53 -4.20 -13.07
CA GLN A 134 15.50 -3.92 -14.07
C GLN A 134 14.35 -4.89 -13.91
N VAL A 135 13.12 -4.39 -14.10
CA VAL A 135 11.92 -5.22 -14.17
C VAL A 135 11.38 -5.20 -15.58
N VAL A 136 11.25 -6.38 -16.18
CA VAL A 136 10.60 -6.56 -17.47
C VAL A 136 9.19 -7.07 -17.25
N PHE A 137 8.20 -6.23 -17.55
CA PHE A 137 6.78 -6.60 -17.55
C PHE A 137 6.38 -7.05 -18.95
N THR A 138 5.61 -8.13 -19.05
CA THR A 138 5.11 -8.66 -20.32
C THR A 138 3.58 -8.73 -20.26
N GLU A 139 2.92 -8.00 -21.15
CA GLU A 139 1.48 -8.04 -21.32
C GLU A 139 1.05 -9.39 -21.94
N ASN A 140 0.21 -10.14 -21.28
CA ASN A 140 -0.34 -11.38 -21.80
C ASN A 140 -1.74 -11.13 -22.43
N PRO A 141 -2.06 -11.70 -23.59
CA PRO A 141 -1.27 -12.60 -24.43
C PRO A 141 -0.46 -11.90 -25.53
N THR A 142 -0.41 -10.57 -25.60
CA THR A 142 0.23 -9.85 -26.73
C THR A 142 1.74 -10.06 -26.80
N GLY A 143 2.38 -10.34 -25.67
CA GLY A 143 3.82 -10.44 -25.54
C GLY A 143 4.54 -9.08 -25.58
N THR A 144 3.80 -7.97 -25.50
CA THR A 144 4.39 -6.64 -25.44
C THR A 144 5.17 -6.47 -24.14
N GLN A 145 6.41 -6.02 -24.23
CA GLN A 145 7.29 -5.86 -23.08
C GLN A 145 7.50 -4.39 -22.72
N TYR A 146 7.59 -4.14 -21.42
CA TYR A 146 7.90 -2.86 -20.82
C TYR A 146 9.02 -3.07 -19.83
N THR A 147 10.14 -2.35 -19.98
CA THR A 147 11.28 -2.42 -19.08
C THR A 147 11.27 -1.20 -18.17
N VAL A 148 11.42 -1.42 -16.87
CA VAL A 148 11.48 -0.37 -15.85
C VAL A 148 12.77 -0.56 -15.06
N ASP A 149 13.57 0.51 -14.95
CA ASP A 149 14.71 0.54 -14.04
C ASP A 149 14.20 0.72 -12.61
N ALA A 150 14.72 -0.07 -11.69
CA ALA A 150 14.43 0.11 -10.28
C ALA A 150 15.34 1.19 -9.67
N PHE A 151 14.80 1.92 -8.70
CA PHE A 151 15.59 2.77 -7.83
C PHE A 151 15.90 2.05 -6.53
N SER A 152 17.14 2.18 -6.05
CA SER A 152 17.65 1.58 -4.82
C SER A 152 17.93 2.67 -3.81
N ASP A 153 17.23 2.65 -2.68
CA ASP A 153 17.49 3.52 -1.56
C ASP A 153 18.22 2.72 -0.47
N GLU A 154 19.26 3.31 0.12
CA GLU A 154 19.98 2.71 1.23
C GLU A 154 19.07 2.67 2.46
N ALA A 155 18.91 1.51 3.07
CA ALA A 155 18.25 1.29 4.35
C ALA A 155 19.30 1.05 5.45
N SER A 156 18.88 0.69 6.66
CA SER A 156 19.81 0.55 7.79
C SER A 156 20.87 -0.55 7.60
N GLU A 157 20.50 -1.67 6.97
CA GLU A 157 21.36 -2.84 6.80
C GLU A 157 21.44 -3.34 5.35
N ASP A 158 20.55 -2.86 4.46
CA ASP A 158 20.42 -3.30 3.08
C ASP A 158 19.96 -2.17 2.14
N TYR A 159 19.41 -2.53 0.99
CA TYR A 159 18.86 -1.62 -0.02
C TYR A 159 17.41 -1.97 -0.32
N VAL A 160 16.53 -0.99 -0.24
CA VAL A 160 15.14 -1.09 -0.71
C VAL A 160 15.07 -0.70 -2.17
N ASN A 161 14.65 -1.64 -3.01
CA ASN A 161 14.51 -1.43 -4.44
C ASN A 161 13.04 -1.28 -4.81
N ARG A 162 12.75 -0.37 -5.73
CA ARG A 162 11.38 -0.05 -6.18
C ARG A 162 11.33 0.12 -7.68
N ALA A 163 10.33 -0.51 -8.29
CA ALA A 163 9.99 -0.30 -9.69
C ALA A 163 8.50 -0.03 -9.84
N VAL A 164 8.14 1.02 -10.56
CA VAL A 164 6.75 1.42 -10.78
C VAL A 164 6.44 1.41 -12.26
N ILE A 165 5.32 0.80 -12.61
CA ILE A 165 4.79 0.80 -13.97
C ILE A 165 3.42 1.47 -14.00
N TYR A 166 3.22 2.34 -14.99
CA TYR A 166 2.02 3.14 -15.18
C TYR A 166 1.27 2.76 -16.44
N ASP A 167 0.06 3.27 -16.58
CA ASP A 167 -0.77 3.17 -17.79
C ASP A 167 -1.03 1.72 -18.24
N LEU A 168 -1.11 0.79 -17.29
CA LEU A 168 -1.45 -0.59 -17.60
C LEU A 168 -2.90 -0.69 -18.09
N LYS A 169 -3.14 -1.63 -19.00
CA LYS A 169 -4.50 -1.93 -19.49
C LYS A 169 -5.30 -2.60 -18.39
N ALA A 170 -6.53 -2.18 -18.22
CA ALA A 170 -7.45 -2.78 -17.27
C ALA A 170 -7.78 -4.25 -17.63
N GLY A 171 -8.05 -5.07 -16.63
CA GLY A 171 -8.45 -6.48 -16.77
C GLY A 171 -7.42 -7.34 -17.51
N THR A 172 -6.15 -6.98 -17.46
CA THR A 172 -5.09 -7.61 -18.26
C THR A 172 -4.06 -8.29 -17.35
N GLU A 173 -3.69 -9.51 -17.69
CA GLU A 173 -2.62 -10.23 -17.01
C GLU A 173 -1.26 -9.72 -17.50
N TYR A 174 -0.38 -9.43 -16.54
CA TYR A 174 1.02 -9.09 -16.76
C TYR A 174 1.90 -10.07 -16.00
N SER A 175 2.82 -10.73 -16.71
CA SER A 175 3.95 -11.38 -16.06
C SER A 175 5.10 -10.39 -15.91
N TYR A 176 5.93 -10.55 -14.87
CA TYR A 176 7.12 -9.76 -14.72
C TYR A 176 8.33 -10.60 -14.30
N THR A 177 9.52 -10.12 -14.63
CA THR A 177 10.77 -10.71 -14.17
C THR A 177 11.71 -9.59 -13.71
N ILE A 178 12.27 -9.77 -12.52
CA ILE A 178 13.29 -8.89 -11.93
C ILE A 178 14.65 -9.43 -12.34
N PHE A 179 15.45 -8.60 -13.00
CA PHE A 179 16.82 -8.90 -13.41
C PHE A 179 17.81 -8.04 -12.62
N ASN A 180 18.92 -8.61 -12.22
CA ASN A 180 20.05 -7.86 -11.69
C ASN A 180 20.92 -7.25 -12.82
N SER A 181 21.91 -6.43 -12.47
CA SER A 181 22.83 -5.80 -13.44
C SER A 181 23.65 -6.80 -14.28
N ALA A 182 23.80 -8.04 -13.82
CA ALA A 182 24.43 -9.11 -14.58
C ALA A 182 23.48 -9.77 -15.60
N GLY A 183 22.21 -9.32 -15.68
CA GLY A 183 21.20 -9.92 -16.56
C GLY A 183 20.64 -11.25 -16.04
N GLN A 184 20.86 -11.58 -14.78
CA GLN A 184 20.32 -12.80 -14.18
C GLN A 184 18.90 -12.54 -13.65
N ALA A 185 17.97 -13.43 -14.00
CA ALA A 185 16.62 -13.40 -13.43
C ALA A 185 16.66 -13.79 -11.95
N LYS A 186 16.13 -12.93 -11.08
CA LYS A 186 16.08 -13.13 -9.63
C LYS A 186 14.70 -13.57 -9.14
N TYR A 187 13.66 -13.08 -9.77
CA TYR A 187 12.28 -13.51 -9.46
C TYR A 187 11.37 -13.28 -10.64
N SER A 188 10.32 -14.11 -10.75
CA SER A 188 9.25 -13.93 -11.74
C SER A 188 7.91 -14.29 -11.12
N ALA A 189 6.89 -13.50 -11.43
CA ALA A 189 5.51 -13.76 -11.10
C ALA A 189 4.57 -13.10 -12.13
N ALA A 190 3.28 -13.19 -11.89
CA ALA A 190 2.26 -12.54 -12.69
C ALA A 190 1.18 -11.95 -11.79
N PHE A 191 0.51 -10.91 -12.28
CA PHE A 191 -0.65 -10.31 -11.65
C PHE A 191 -1.66 -9.89 -12.72
N THR A 192 -2.91 -9.71 -12.32
CA THR A 192 -3.94 -9.18 -13.21
C THR A 192 -4.36 -7.81 -12.71
N THR A 193 -4.35 -6.83 -13.61
CA THR A 193 -4.83 -5.49 -13.29
C THR A 193 -6.33 -5.49 -13.05
N ALA A 194 -6.81 -4.53 -12.26
CA ALA A 194 -8.23 -4.34 -12.05
C ALA A 194 -8.96 -4.09 -13.38
N GLU A 195 -10.17 -4.59 -13.49
CA GLU A 195 -11.07 -4.22 -14.59
C GLU A 195 -11.45 -2.74 -14.49
N ALA A 196 -11.71 -2.09 -15.63
CA ALA A 196 -12.10 -0.68 -15.66
C ALA A 196 -13.39 -0.40 -14.85
N SER A 197 -14.31 -1.36 -14.85
CA SER A 197 -15.56 -1.31 -14.11
C SER A 197 -15.93 -2.74 -13.67
N PRO A 198 -15.32 -3.23 -12.59
CA PRO A 198 -15.58 -4.59 -12.11
C PRO A 198 -17.02 -4.72 -11.60
N GLU A 199 -17.68 -5.84 -11.88
CA GLU A 199 -19.00 -6.15 -11.31
C GLU A 199 -18.93 -6.36 -9.79
N SER A 200 -17.78 -6.87 -9.32
CA SER A 200 -17.49 -7.04 -7.91
C SER A 200 -15.99 -6.89 -7.65
N VAL A 201 -15.67 -6.47 -6.44
CA VAL A 201 -14.30 -6.43 -5.90
C VAL A 201 -14.27 -7.33 -4.69
N THR A 202 -13.33 -8.30 -4.66
CA THR A 202 -13.12 -9.18 -3.52
C THR A 202 -11.75 -8.93 -2.91
N PHE A 203 -11.73 -8.58 -1.64
CA PHE A 203 -10.47 -8.34 -0.94
C PHE A 203 -10.42 -9.08 0.41
N LEU A 204 -9.19 -9.32 0.88
CA LEU A 204 -8.96 -9.86 2.21
C LEU A 204 -8.72 -8.71 3.19
N HIS A 205 -9.36 -8.81 4.36
CA HIS A 205 -8.97 -8.04 5.53
C HIS A 205 -8.20 -8.94 6.49
N VAL A 206 -6.93 -8.60 6.68
CA VAL A 206 -6.01 -9.24 7.63
C VAL A 206 -5.38 -8.18 8.52
N SER A 207 -4.98 -8.55 9.71
CA SER A 207 -4.34 -7.67 10.69
C SER A 207 -3.48 -8.46 11.64
N ASP A 208 -2.52 -7.78 12.29
CA ASP A 208 -1.83 -8.34 13.45
C ASP A 208 -1.20 -9.70 13.13
N THR A 209 -0.38 -9.73 12.06
CA THR A 209 0.34 -10.93 11.62
C THR A 209 1.63 -11.16 12.39
N GLN A 210 2.04 -10.21 13.26
CA GLN A 210 3.23 -10.31 14.07
C GLN A 210 3.17 -11.56 14.98
N ASP A 211 4.26 -12.25 15.06
CA ASP A 211 4.47 -13.32 16.02
C ASP A 211 5.97 -13.50 16.30
N GLU A 212 6.31 -14.04 17.46
CA GLU A 212 7.70 -14.28 17.87
C GLU A 212 8.18 -15.69 17.54
N GLU A 213 7.27 -16.61 17.19
CA GLU A 213 7.57 -18.03 17.04
C GLU A 213 7.53 -18.49 15.59
N TYR A 214 6.48 -18.08 14.84
CA TYR A 214 6.21 -18.59 13.49
C TYR A 214 6.53 -17.58 12.39
N ASN A 215 6.60 -16.30 12.74
CA ASN A 215 6.97 -15.14 11.94
C ASN A 215 6.53 -15.19 10.47
N GLY A 216 5.19 -15.27 10.26
CA GLY A 216 4.55 -15.31 8.94
C GLY A 216 4.03 -16.68 8.50
N ALA A 217 4.45 -17.78 9.14
CA ALA A 217 3.98 -19.12 8.78
C ALA A 217 2.48 -19.31 9.08
N VAL A 218 1.93 -18.62 10.09
CA VAL A 218 0.49 -18.63 10.38
C VAL A 218 -0.25 -17.91 9.25
N TRP A 219 0.21 -16.72 8.87
CA TRP A 219 -0.40 -15.96 7.78
C TRP A 219 -0.34 -16.71 6.44
N GLU A 220 0.75 -17.43 6.15
CA GLU A 220 0.82 -18.29 4.95
C GLU A 220 -0.31 -19.32 4.90
N LYS A 221 -0.64 -19.93 6.04
CA LYS A 221 -1.74 -20.89 6.13
C LYS A 221 -3.10 -20.23 5.92
N LEU A 222 -3.31 -19.03 6.47
CA LEU A 222 -4.54 -18.27 6.24
C LEU A 222 -4.70 -17.86 4.78
N MET A 223 -3.62 -17.47 4.09
CA MET A 223 -3.66 -17.17 2.65
C MET A 223 -4.03 -18.40 1.83
N ALA A 224 -3.52 -19.58 2.20
CA ALA A 224 -3.88 -20.84 1.55
C ALA A 224 -5.35 -21.20 1.79
N ASP A 225 -5.87 -21.01 3.01
CA ASP A 225 -7.27 -21.23 3.35
C ASP A 225 -8.18 -20.24 2.60
N ALA A 226 -7.84 -18.95 2.57
CA ALA A 226 -8.61 -17.92 1.89
C ALA A 226 -8.84 -18.22 0.40
N GLN A 227 -7.84 -18.77 -0.28
CA GLN A 227 -7.98 -19.18 -1.69
C GLN A 227 -8.97 -20.33 -1.91
N THR A 228 -9.36 -21.05 -0.85
CA THR A 228 -10.41 -22.08 -0.95
C THR A 228 -11.83 -21.51 -0.90
N HIS A 229 -11.98 -20.27 -0.44
CA HIS A 229 -13.27 -19.62 -0.22
C HIS A 229 -13.67 -18.63 -1.32
N THR A 230 -12.72 -18.25 -2.18
CA THR A 230 -12.98 -17.35 -3.31
C THR A 230 -12.10 -17.69 -4.50
N GLU A 231 -12.66 -17.55 -5.69
CA GLU A 231 -11.92 -17.78 -6.95
C GLU A 231 -10.89 -16.68 -7.24
N LYS A 232 -11.13 -15.47 -6.72
CA LYS A 232 -10.29 -14.30 -6.96
C LYS A 232 -10.15 -13.46 -5.70
N ILE A 233 -8.94 -13.00 -5.45
CA ILE A 233 -8.62 -11.98 -4.47
C ILE A 233 -8.01 -10.81 -5.24
N ASP A 234 -8.71 -9.68 -5.26
CA ASP A 234 -8.29 -8.49 -6.00
C ASP A 234 -7.19 -7.72 -5.27
N LEU A 235 -7.27 -7.64 -3.94
CA LEU A 235 -6.26 -6.99 -3.10
C LEU A 235 -6.31 -7.53 -1.66
N ILE A 236 -5.26 -7.22 -0.90
CA ILE A 236 -5.16 -7.49 0.53
C ILE A 236 -5.10 -6.14 1.26
N MET A 237 -6.05 -5.91 2.18
CA MET A 237 -5.99 -4.81 3.14
C MET A 237 -5.43 -5.34 4.45
N HIS A 238 -4.20 -4.93 4.79
CA HIS A 238 -3.54 -5.31 6.04
C HIS A 238 -3.58 -4.13 7.02
N THR A 239 -4.32 -4.27 8.11
CA THR A 239 -4.57 -3.18 9.05
C THR A 239 -3.53 -3.08 10.17
N GLY A 240 -2.26 -3.34 9.85
CA GLY A 240 -1.12 -3.03 10.71
C GLY A 240 -0.58 -4.18 11.54
N ASP A 241 0.53 -3.90 12.21
CA ASP A 241 1.27 -4.86 13.02
C ASP A 241 1.68 -6.12 12.26
N MET A 242 2.46 -5.92 11.17
CA MET A 242 2.94 -7.03 10.35
C MET A 242 4.00 -7.87 11.07
N VAL A 243 4.92 -7.22 11.77
CA VAL A 243 6.03 -7.84 12.50
C VAL A 243 6.05 -7.36 13.94
N GLN A 244 6.71 -8.12 14.84
CA GLN A 244 6.78 -7.79 16.27
C GLN A 244 7.60 -6.53 16.54
N TYR A 245 8.69 -6.31 15.79
CA TYR A 245 9.58 -5.16 15.92
C TYR A 245 9.86 -4.59 14.54
N GLY A 246 9.33 -3.40 14.25
CA GLY A 246 9.43 -2.75 12.95
C GLY A 246 10.86 -2.45 12.49
N ASN A 247 11.81 -2.29 13.44
CA ASN A 247 13.22 -2.05 13.18
C ASN A 247 14.06 -3.31 12.93
N GLN A 248 13.48 -4.51 13.01
CA GLN A 248 14.21 -5.76 12.76
C GLN A 248 13.95 -6.29 11.36
N GLU A 249 14.83 -6.00 10.42
CA GLU A 249 14.70 -6.43 9.02
C GLU A 249 14.57 -7.94 8.86
N ALA A 250 15.25 -8.72 9.68
CA ALA A 250 15.14 -10.17 9.66
C ALA A 250 13.71 -10.67 9.86
N LEU A 251 12.89 -9.96 10.66
CA LEU A 251 11.48 -10.30 10.86
C LEU A 251 10.67 -10.03 9.59
N TRP A 252 10.92 -8.89 8.90
CA TRP A 252 10.29 -8.57 7.62
C TRP A 252 10.65 -9.59 6.55
N THR A 253 11.94 -9.90 6.41
CA THR A 253 12.42 -10.87 5.43
C THR A 253 11.80 -12.24 5.66
N GLN A 254 11.74 -12.71 6.89
CA GLN A 254 11.13 -13.99 7.22
C GLN A 254 9.63 -13.96 6.98
N MET A 255 8.91 -12.96 7.47
CA MET A 255 7.48 -12.76 7.27
C MET A 255 7.11 -12.78 5.78
N LEU A 256 7.74 -11.92 4.99
CA LEU A 256 7.44 -11.79 3.56
C LEU A 256 7.90 -13.02 2.75
N SER A 257 8.90 -13.78 3.23
CA SER A 257 9.31 -15.02 2.55
C SER A 257 8.21 -16.08 2.55
N HIS A 258 7.46 -16.20 3.65
CA HIS A 258 6.34 -17.13 3.78
C HIS A 258 5.19 -16.79 2.82
N VAL A 259 4.88 -15.52 2.67
CA VAL A 259 3.73 -15.07 1.88
C VAL A 259 4.10 -14.57 0.48
N ARG A 260 5.39 -14.60 0.11
CA ARG A 260 5.90 -14.09 -1.18
C ARG A 260 5.05 -14.52 -2.39
N LYS A 261 4.69 -15.79 -2.47
CA LYS A 261 3.91 -16.34 -3.59
C LYS A 261 2.53 -15.71 -3.76
N TYR A 262 1.99 -15.10 -2.70
CA TYR A 262 0.70 -14.39 -2.72
C TYR A 262 0.91 -12.89 -2.97
N VAL A 263 1.74 -12.24 -2.14
CA VAL A 263 1.93 -10.79 -2.20
C VAL A 263 2.79 -10.31 -3.37
N SER A 264 3.40 -11.22 -4.14
CA SER A 264 4.03 -10.93 -5.43
C SER A 264 3.04 -10.90 -6.60
N SER A 265 1.80 -11.35 -6.39
CA SER A 265 0.76 -11.48 -7.43
C SER A 265 -0.57 -10.81 -7.06
N ILE A 266 -0.82 -10.62 -5.78
CA ILE A 266 -1.99 -9.93 -5.24
C ILE A 266 -1.50 -8.64 -4.59
N PRO A 267 -1.97 -7.46 -5.03
CA PRO A 267 -1.53 -6.20 -4.44
C PRO A 267 -1.93 -6.14 -2.95
N ILE A 268 -0.98 -5.71 -2.12
CA ILE A 268 -1.20 -5.50 -0.70
C ILE A 268 -1.13 -4.01 -0.38
N MET A 269 -2.09 -3.52 0.41
CA MET A 269 -2.16 -2.16 0.90
C MET A 269 -2.07 -2.18 2.42
N LEU A 270 -1.15 -1.39 2.97
CA LEU A 270 -0.71 -1.49 4.35
C LEU A 270 -1.17 -0.30 5.18
N VAL A 271 -1.59 -0.58 6.41
CA VAL A 271 -1.83 0.40 7.47
C VAL A 271 -0.70 0.26 8.48
N SER A 272 -0.12 1.36 8.94
CA SER A 272 0.87 1.31 10.02
C SER A 272 0.21 0.98 11.35
N GLY A 273 0.77 -0.02 12.04
CA GLY A 273 0.41 -0.36 13.40
C GLY A 273 1.39 0.21 14.42
N ASN A 274 1.13 -0.02 15.72
CA ASN A 274 2.05 0.46 16.77
C ASN A 274 3.37 -0.32 16.80
N HIS A 275 3.39 -1.58 16.36
CA HIS A 275 4.61 -2.37 16.24
C HIS A 275 5.51 -1.89 15.09
N SER A 276 4.99 -1.12 14.14
CA SER A 276 5.79 -0.49 13.09
C SER A 276 6.79 0.53 13.65
N TYR A 277 6.45 1.14 14.80
CA TYR A 277 7.26 2.13 15.51
C TYR A 277 8.03 1.55 16.70
N TRP A 278 7.85 0.26 16.99
CA TRP A 278 8.54 -0.39 18.09
C TRP A 278 9.92 -0.85 17.67
N SER A 279 10.91 -0.45 18.45
CA SER A 279 12.23 -1.03 18.45
C SER A 279 12.38 -1.92 19.69
N ASP A 280 13.25 -2.90 19.61
CA ASP A 280 13.75 -3.64 20.80
C ASP A 280 14.55 -2.70 21.76
N TYR A 281 14.83 -1.48 21.31
CA TYR A 281 15.41 -0.38 22.06
C TYR A 281 14.38 0.77 22.16
N THR A 282 13.67 0.83 23.17
CA THR A 282 12.64 1.69 23.75
C THR A 282 12.46 3.16 23.33
N ASP A 283 12.98 3.69 22.26
CA ASP A 283 12.89 5.10 21.91
C ASP A 283 12.09 5.45 20.63
N GLY A 284 11.45 4.46 20.00
CA GLY A 284 10.30 4.62 19.08
C GLY A 284 10.28 5.84 18.14
N THR A 285 11.42 6.17 17.50
CA THR A 285 11.52 7.43 16.78
C THR A 285 11.56 7.30 15.26
N ASP A 286 11.64 6.10 14.69
CA ASP A 286 11.88 5.99 13.27
C ASP A 286 10.87 5.08 12.54
N ASP A 287 10.29 5.60 11.46
CA ASP A 287 9.42 4.98 10.48
C ASP A 287 10.12 3.88 9.66
N ILE A 288 10.62 2.84 10.30
CA ILE A 288 11.40 1.80 9.63
C ILE A 288 10.51 1.00 8.67
N GLU A 289 9.24 0.77 9.02
CA GLU A 289 8.28 0.09 8.16
C GLU A 289 8.11 0.79 6.80
N TYR A 290 8.15 2.13 6.78
CA TYR A 290 7.98 2.91 5.55
C TYR A 290 9.12 2.72 4.56
N ASN A 291 10.33 2.54 5.04
CA ASN A 291 11.48 2.30 4.18
C ASN A 291 11.45 0.89 3.59
N HIS A 292 10.83 -0.06 4.28
CA HIS A 292 10.93 -1.47 3.93
C HIS A 292 9.81 -1.99 3.04
N THR A 293 8.56 -1.53 3.21
CA THR A 293 7.42 -2.20 2.61
C THR A 293 6.52 -1.33 1.77
N THR A 294 6.53 -0.01 1.96
CA THR A 294 5.60 0.87 1.27
C THR A 294 6.27 1.69 0.19
N VAL A 295 5.63 1.76 -0.97
CA VAL A 295 5.94 2.75 -1.98
C VAL A 295 5.14 3.99 -1.65
N LYS A 296 5.83 5.12 -1.48
CA LYS A 296 5.17 6.42 -1.29
C LYS A 296 4.28 6.69 -2.51
N LEU A 297 3.01 6.89 -2.29
CA LEU A 297 2.08 7.22 -3.36
C LEU A 297 2.35 8.66 -3.85
N PRO A 298 2.57 8.88 -5.17
CA PRO A 298 3.19 10.12 -5.66
C PRO A 298 2.33 11.36 -5.52
N LYS A 299 1.02 11.23 -5.36
CA LYS A 299 0.11 12.38 -5.31
C LYS A 299 -0.36 12.73 -3.91
N GLN A 300 0.18 12.09 -2.91
CA GLN A 300 -0.25 12.31 -1.54
C GLN A 300 0.89 12.96 -0.78
N ASP A 301 0.77 14.26 -0.60
CA ASP A 301 1.65 15.06 0.25
C ASP A 301 1.34 14.77 1.72
N THR A 302 1.40 13.49 2.05
CA THR A 302 1.19 13.02 3.39
C THR A 302 2.54 12.71 4.00
N GLU A 303 2.73 13.14 5.23
CA GLU A 303 3.96 12.93 5.98
C GLU A 303 4.44 11.47 5.85
N ASN A 304 5.48 11.26 5.06
CA ASN A 304 6.09 9.95 4.75
C ASN A 304 5.15 8.87 4.17
N GLY A 305 3.98 9.21 3.61
CA GLY A 305 3.02 8.22 3.08
C GLY A 305 2.27 7.41 4.16
N GLN A 306 2.24 7.89 5.41
CA GLN A 306 1.59 7.19 6.53
C GLN A 306 0.08 7.10 6.41
N TYR A 307 -0.53 7.99 5.66
CA TYR A 307 -1.94 7.97 5.35
C TYR A 307 -2.16 8.33 3.87
N TYR A 308 -3.07 7.67 3.24
CA TYR A 308 -3.32 7.78 1.81
C TYR A 308 -4.70 7.26 1.44
N SER A 309 -5.13 7.51 0.22
CA SER A 309 -6.35 6.91 -0.36
C SER A 309 -6.08 6.39 -1.76
N PHE A 310 -6.93 5.49 -2.22
CA PHE A 310 -6.92 4.96 -3.57
C PHE A 310 -8.29 4.44 -3.94
N ASP A 311 -8.57 4.39 -5.24
CA ASP A 311 -9.79 3.83 -5.77
C ASP A 311 -9.56 2.43 -6.34
N TYR A 312 -10.50 1.52 -6.08
CA TYR A 312 -10.55 0.22 -6.74
C TYR A 312 -12.00 -0.13 -7.11
N GLY A 313 -12.29 -0.17 -8.41
CA GLY A 313 -13.67 -0.27 -8.87
C GLY A 313 -14.52 0.92 -8.42
N ASP A 314 -15.66 0.63 -7.79
CA ASP A 314 -16.57 1.64 -7.23
C ASP A 314 -16.36 1.86 -5.72
N ILE A 315 -15.16 1.58 -5.23
CA ILE A 315 -14.78 1.71 -3.83
C ILE A 315 -13.67 2.75 -3.70
N HIS A 316 -13.86 3.68 -2.77
CA HIS A 316 -12.83 4.57 -2.27
C HIS A 316 -12.26 4.01 -0.96
N PHE A 317 -10.99 3.61 -0.99
CA PHE A 317 -10.26 3.14 0.18
C PHE A 317 -9.44 4.27 0.78
N VAL A 318 -9.56 4.44 2.09
CA VAL A 318 -8.78 5.40 2.86
C VAL A 318 -7.96 4.65 3.91
N VAL A 319 -6.68 4.92 3.96
CA VAL A 319 -5.75 4.40 4.97
C VAL A 319 -5.37 5.54 5.91
N LEU A 320 -5.57 5.34 7.20
CA LEU A 320 -5.23 6.30 8.25
C LEU A 320 -4.12 5.75 9.14
N SER A 321 -3.20 6.63 9.54
CA SER A 321 -2.25 6.34 10.60
C SER A 321 -2.85 6.74 11.95
N SER A 322 -2.93 5.80 12.88
CA SER A 322 -3.30 6.10 14.27
C SER A 322 -2.14 6.63 15.10
N GLY A 323 -0.98 6.79 14.48
CA GLY A 323 0.22 7.33 15.08
C GLY A 323 0.96 6.36 15.99
N ASP A 324 2.13 6.81 16.43
CA ASP A 324 2.80 6.16 17.53
C ASP A 324 1.95 6.26 18.81
N SER A 325 2.17 5.38 19.75
CA SER A 325 1.44 5.36 21.03
C SER A 325 1.62 6.65 21.87
N SER A 326 2.48 7.59 21.45
CA SER A 326 2.73 8.87 22.09
C SER A 326 1.75 9.96 21.65
N LYS A 327 1.14 9.81 20.46
CA LYS A 327 0.14 10.75 19.93
C LYS A 327 -1.26 10.12 20.07
N LYS A 328 -2.09 10.70 20.93
CA LYS A 328 -3.47 10.25 21.11
C LYS A 328 -4.31 10.62 19.88
N GLY A 329 -4.69 9.62 19.08
CA GLY A 329 -5.61 9.79 17.96
C GLY A 329 -4.95 10.32 16.68
N VAL A 330 -5.76 10.80 15.76
CA VAL A 330 -5.35 11.33 14.44
C VAL A 330 -4.97 12.80 14.55
N GLY A 331 -3.82 13.20 13.98
CA GLY A 331 -3.35 14.56 13.97
C GLY A 331 -4.25 15.52 13.17
N LYS A 332 -4.18 16.82 13.46
CA LYS A 332 -5.03 17.84 12.78
C LYS A 332 -4.79 17.90 11.27
N GLU A 333 -3.58 17.68 10.83
CA GLU A 333 -3.21 17.71 9.41
C GLU A 333 -3.82 16.52 8.67
N GLN A 334 -3.68 15.32 9.21
CA GLN A 334 -4.30 14.13 8.66
C GLN A 334 -5.85 14.25 8.69
N LEU A 335 -6.44 14.83 9.74
CA LEU A 335 -7.88 15.03 9.81
C LEU A 335 -8.37 16.02 8.75
N ALA A 336 -7.63 17.10 8.49
CA ALA A 336 -7.96 18.06 7.45
C ALA A 336 -7.82 17.44 6.04
N TRP A 337 -6.78 16.63 5.83
CA TRP A 337 -6.60 15.86 4.62
C TRP A 337 -7.78 14.88 4.41
N LEU A 338 -8.14 14.09 5.43
CA LEU A 338 -9.25 13.15 5.38
C LEU A 338 -10.57 13.82 4.96
N GLN A 339 -10.88 14.98 5.56
CA GLN A 339 -12.09 15.73 5.19
C GLN A 339 -12.07 16.19 3.74
N SER A 340 -10.91 16.62 3.24
CA SER A 340 -10.75 17.03 1.83
C SER A 340 -10.87 15.85 0.88
N ASP A 341 -10.27 14.73 1.23
CA ASP A 341 -10.27 13.49 0.46
C ASP A 341 -11.68 12.92 0.34
N LEU A 342 -12.36 12.71 1.47
CA LEU A 342 -13.74 12.21 1.51
C LEU A 342 -14.73 13.15 0.80
N ALA A 343 -14.50 14.47 0.82
CA ALA A 343 -15.34 15.43 0.08
C ALA A 343 -15.13 15.37 -1.42
N SER A 344 -14.04 14.80 -1.91
CA SER A 344 -13.67 14.75 -3.33
C SER A 344 -14.11 13.46 -4.04
N THR A 345 -14.42 12.39 -3.30
CA THR A 345 -14.80 11.11 -3.88
C THR A 345 -16.25 11.10 -4.36
N GLU A 346 -16.48 10.45 -5.51
CA GLU A 346 -17.82 10.17 -6.06
C GLU A 346 -18.13 8.65 -6.05
N LYS A 347 -17.29 7.85 -5.36
CA LYS A 347 -17.48 6.40 -5.29
C LYS A 347 -18.68 6.03 -4.43
N SER A 348 -19.37 4.96 -4.82
CA SER A 348 -20.54 4.48 -4.09
C SER A 348 -20.20 3.86 -2.73
N TRP A 349 -18.98 3.33 -2.57
CA TRP A 349 -18.52 2.74 -1.32
C TRP A 349 -17.31 3.47 -0.77
N ILE A 350 -17.32 3.75 0.52
CA ILE A 350 -16.19 4.34 1.24
C ILE A 350 -15.78 3.41 2.37
N ILE A 351 -14.55 2.90 2.29
CA ILE A 351 -13.96 1.98 3.27
C ILE A 351 -12.72 2.64 3.87
N VAL A 352 -12.74 2.85 5.18
CA VAL A 352 -11.63 3.44 5.94
C VAL A 352 -10.89 2.34 6.69
N SER A 353 -9.57 2.37 6.67
CA SER A 353 -8.71 1.42 7.38
C SER A 353 -7.83 2.15 8.38
N ILE A 354 -7.77 1.67 9.60
CA ILE A 354 -6.95 2.23 10.69
C ILE A 354 -6.54 1.10 11.63
N HIS A 355 -5.34 1.15 12.19
CA HIS A 355 -4.88 0.07 13.07
C HIS A 355 -5.56 0.11 14.45
N ASN A 356 -5.39 1.21 15.20
CA ASN A 356 -5.99 1.28 16.53
C ASN A 356 -7.52 1.40 16.44
N PRO A 357 -8.26 0.61 17.24
CA PRO A 357 -9.71 0.55 17.11
C PRO A 357 -10.41 1.75 17.74
N LEU A 358 -11.47 2.23 17.07
CA LEU A 358 -12.44 3.12 17.69
C LEU A 358 -13.34 2.34 18.66
N TYR A 359 -13.71 1.12 18.27
CA TYR A 359 -14.58 0.24 19.05
C TYR A 359 -13.99 -1.16 19.09
N SER A 360 -13.68 -1.66 20.28
CA SER A 360 -13.20 -3.02 20.51
C SER A 360 -13.81 -3.60 21.78
N PRO A 361 -14.12 -4.89 21.80
CA PRO A 361 -14.46 -5.61 23.03
C PRO A 361 -13.21 -6.08 23.78
N GLY A 362 -12.01 -5.83 23.26
CA GLY A 362 -10.73 -6.13 23.87
C GLY A 362 -10.23 -5.02 24.80
N LYS A 363 -9.01 -5.18 25.26
CA LYS A 363 -8.38 -4.33 26.27
C LYS A 363 -8.29 -2.85 25.87
N TYR A 364 -8.05 -2.56 24.58
CA TYR A 364 -7.79 -1.21 24.12
C TYR A 364 -9.07 -0.45 23.67
N GLY A 365 -10.21 -1.11 23.65
CA GLY A 365 -11.51 -0.49 23.38
C GLY A 365 -12.34 -0.20 24.63
N SER A 366 -11.91 -0.68 25.80
CA SER A 366 -12.61 -0.50 27.07
C SER A 366 -12.52 0.94 27.59
N SER A 367 -13.39 1.29 28.54
CA SER A 367 -13.33 2.57 29.24
C SER A 367 -12.06 2.74 30.09
N GLU A 368 -11.36 1.64 30.36
CA GLU A 368 -10.11 1.58 31.10
C GLU A 368 -8.87 1.55 30.16
N ASP A 369 -9.04 1.80 28.86
CA ASP A 369 -7.92 1.99 27.94
C ASP A 369 -6.89 2.94 28.55
N ARG A 370 -5.77 2.38 28.95
CA ARG A 370 -4.71 3.09 29.69
C ARG A 370 -4.16 4.28 28.93
N ASN A 371 -4.26 4.27 27.62
CA ASN A 371 -3.72 5.29 26.73
C ASN A 371 -4.79 6.28 26.25
N GLY A 372 -6.08 5.96 26.38
CA GLY A 372 -7.19 6.80 25.95
C GLY A 372 -7.24 6.99 24.41
N VAL A 373 -6.62 6.09 23.64
CA VAL A 373 -6.51 6.21 22.17
C VAL A 373 -7.88 6.00 21.54
N ALA A 374 -8.60 4.93 21.91
CA ALA A 374 -9.93 4.64 21.37
C ALA A 374 -10.93 5.79 21.62
N LEU A 375 -10.88 6.41 22.79
CA LEU A 375 -11.73 7.57 23.11
C LEU A 375 -11.35 8.77 22.23
N ALA A 376 -10.06 9.09 22.11
CA ALA A 376 -9.59 10.20 21.28
C ALA A 376 -9.93 9.99 19.78
N LEU A 377 -9.87 8.75 19.29
CA LEU A 377 -10.29 8.40 17.94
C LEU A 377 -11.80 8.57 17.75
N ARG A 378 -12.63 8.15 18.71
CA ARG A 378 -14.09 8.38 18.66
C ARG A 378 -14.40 9.87 18.61
N GLU A 379 -13.77 10.68 19.47
CA GLU A 379 -14.00 12.12 19.53
C GLU A 379 -13.58 12.84 18.26
N SER A 380 -12.50 12.42 17.61
CA SER A 380 -11.97 13.08 16.41
C SER A 380 -12.51 12.54 15.11
N LEU A 381 -12.59 11.20 14.94
CA LEU A 381 -12.94 10.57 13.67
C LEU A 381 -14.43 10.26 13.53
N ALA A 382 -15.12 9.78 14.57
CA ALA A 382 -16.51 9.35 14.39
C ALA A 382 -17.42 10.44 13.81
N PRO A 383 -17.30 11.75 14.19
CA PRO A 383 -18.06 12.80 13.53
C PRO A 383 -17.76 12.96 12.04
N VAL A 384 -16.48 12.85 11.64
CA VAL A 384 -16.07 12.99 10.25
C VAL A 384 -16.56 11.80 9.43
N LEU A 385 -16.35 10.58 9.91
CA LEU A 385 -16.77 9.36 9.22
C LEU A 385 -18.29 9.34 8.98
N ASN A 386 -19.08 9.82 9.97
CA ASN A 386 -20.53 9.96 9.81
C ASN A 386 -20.93 11.10 8.86
N GLN A 387 -20.20 12.22 8.87
CA GLN A 387 -20.48 13.38 7.99
C GLN A 387 -20.35 13.03 6.52
N TYR A 388 -19.43 12.13 6.18
CA TYR A 388 -19.11 11.74 4.79
C TYR A 388 -19.63 10.34 4.43
N ASP A 389 -20.60 9.82 5.17
CA ASP A 389 -21.30 8.57 4.88
C ASP A 389 -20.34 7.37 4.65
N VAL A 390 -19.29 7.25 5.46
CA VAL A 390 -18.40 6.09 5.43
C VAL A 390 -19.19 4.82 5.72
N ASP A 391 -18.99 3.77 4.92
CA ASP A 391 -19.75 2.52 5.04
C ASP A 391 -19.15 1.55 6.05
N LEU A 392 -17.83 1.37 5.95
CA LEU A 392 -17.08 0.36 6.72
C LEU A 392 -15.76 0.93 7.23
N VAL A 393 -15.43 0.61 8.48
CA VAL A 393 -14.11 0.89 9.07
C VAL A 393 -13.44 -0.43 9.44
N LEU A 394 -12.28 -0.70 8.83
CA LEU A 394 -11.44 -1.86 9.12
C LEU A 394 -10.46 -1.51 10.23
N GLN A 395 -10.35 -2.35 11.25
CA GLN A 395 -9.54 -2.12 12.45
C GLN A 395 -8.70 -3.35 12.79
N GLY A 396 -7.63 -3.16 13.56
CA GLY A 396 -6.74 -4.21 14.09
C GLY A 396 -6.50 -4.07 15.59
N HIS A 397 -5.26 -4.38 16.02
CA HIS A 397 -4.68 -4.11 17.34
C HIS A 397 -5.13 -5.01 18.49
N ASP A 398 -6.41 -5.32 18.61
CA ASP A 398 -6.94 -6.00 19.80
C ASP A 398 -7.08 -7.53 19.65
N HIS A 399 -6.69 -8.08 18.51
CA HIS A 399 -6.58 -9.51 18.21
C HIS A 399 -7.85 -10.32 18.57
N VAL A 400 -9.02 -9.74 18.37
CA VAL A 400 -10.32 -10.36 18.58
C VAL A 400 -11.22 -10.15 17.36
N PHE A 401 -12.17 -11.03 17.12
CA PHE A 401 -13.19 -10.73 16.13
C PHE A 401 -14.28 -9.84 16.75
N ALA A 402 -14.58 -8.73 16.07
CA ALA A 402 -15.62 -7.81 16.46
C ALA A 402 -16.31 -7.15 15.26
N LEU A 403 -17.64 -7.14 15.30
CA LEU A 403 -18.50 -6.43 14.37
C LEU A 403 -19.43 -5.53 15.17
N THR A 404 -19.42 -4.23 14.91
CA THR A 404 -20.36 -3.31 15.57
C THR A 404 -21.72 -3.30 14.87
N TYR A 405 -22.73 -2.78 15.56
CA TYR A 405 -23.86 -2.14 14.89
C TYR A 405 -23.38 -0.86 14.18
N PRO A 406 -24.17 -0.29 13.25
CA PRO A 406 -23.86 1.05 12.74
C PRO A 406 -23.78 2.05 13.89
N MET A 407 -22.70 2.84 13.96
CA MET A 407 -22.37 3.72 15.08
C MET A 407 -22.48 5.19 14.67
N ASP A 408 -23.32 5.97 15.35
CA ASP A 408 -23.46 7.40 15.06
C ASP A 408 -22.24 8.22 15.54
N ALA A 409 -22.22 9.50 15.18
CA ALA A 409 -21.16 10.45 15.54
C ALA A 409 -20.95 10.62 17.05
N ASN A 410 -21.94 10.23 17.88
CA ASN A 410 -21.87 10.29 19.34
C ASN A 410 -21.57 8.92 19.96
N SER A 411 -21.09 7.97 19.16
CA SER A 411 -20.82 6.59 19.59
C SER A 411 -22.06 5.86 20.12
N THR A 412 -23.23 6.13 19.52
CA THR A 412 -24.48 5.44 19.85
C THR A 412 -24.78 4.42 18.77
N PRO A 413 -25.05 3.15 19.13
CA PRO A 413 -25.44 2.14 18.14
C PRO A 413 -26.84 2.44 17.61
N LEU A 414 -26.96 2.46 16.28
CA LEU A 414 -28.24 2.74 15.61
C LEU A 414 -29.02 1.46 15.37
N GLN A 415 -30.32 1.53 15.58
CA GLN A 415 -31.25 0.47 15.21
C GLN A 415 -31.43 0.47 13.69
N THR A 416 -30.83 -0.53 13.04
CA THR A 416 -30.91 -0.69 11.59
C THR A 416 -31.70 -1.95 11.28
N LYS A 417 -32.58 -1.86 10.28
CA LYS A 417 -33.28 -3.04 9.77
C LYS A 417 -32.28 -4.04 9.24
N THR A 418 -32.52 -5.32 9.48
CA THR A 418 -31.69 -6.39 8.97
C THR A 418 -32.52 -7.33 8.10
N VAL A 419 -31.86 -7.90 7.09
CA VAL A 419 -32.42 -8.95 6.25
C VAL A 419 -31.42 -10.12 6.19
N THR A 420 -31.93 -11.35 6.21
CA THR A 420 -31.08 -12.53 6.10
C THR A 420 -31.30 -13.21 4.76
N GLU A 421 -30.23 -13.36 3.98
CA GLU A 421 -30.21 -14.04 2.69
C GLU A 421 -29.09 -15.09 2.68
N ASN A 422 -29.41 -16.32 2.34
CA ASN A 422 -28.44 -17.42 2.23
C ASN A 422 -27.52 -17.60 3.47
N GLY A 423 -28.06 -17.36 4.67
CA GLY A 423 -27.30 -17.47 5.92
C GLY A 423 -26.47 -16.23 6.29
N CYS A 424 -26.40 -15.23 5.43
CA CYS A 424 -25.77 -13.95 5.71
C CYS A 424 -26.79 -12.93 6.21
N THR A 425 -26.46 -12.20 7.29
CA THR A 425 -27.31 -11.13 7.83
C THR A 425 -26.78 -9.77 7.40
N TYR A 426 -27.61 -9.02 6.68
CA TYR A 426 -27.27 -7.69 6.16
C TYR A 426 -27.92 -6.59 6.96
N PHE A 427 -27.19 -5.52 7.23
CA PHE A 427 -27.74 -4.22 7.61
C PHE A 427 -28.32 -3.56 6.35
N GLU A 428 -29.61 -3.21 6.37
CA GLU A 428 -30.30 -2.61 5.22
C GLU A 428 -30.24 -1.10 5.34
N ALA A 429 -29.56 -0.45 4.35
CA ALA A 429 -29.36 1.00 4.27
C ALA A 429 -28.92 1.65 5.60
N PRO A 430 -27.82 1.22 6.22
CA PRO A 430 -27.34 1.85 7.44
C PRO A 430 -26.96 3.31 7.15
N THR A 431 -27.27 4.20 8.11
CA THR A 431 -26.99 5.64 8.02
C THR A 431 -25.76 6.05 8.84
N ALA A 432 -24.92 5.09 9.19
CA ALA A 432 -23.69 5.31 9.96
C ALA A 432 -22.71 4.17 9.69
N PRO A 433 -21.40 4.38 9.90
CA PRO A 433 -20.38 3.37 9.66
C PRO A 433 -20.54 2.12 10.52
N VAL A 434 -20.21 0.98 9.94
CA VAL A 434 -20.00 -0.30 10.65
C VAL A 434 -18.49 -0.48 10.85
N TYR A 435 -18.08 -1.02 12.00
CA TYR A 435 -16.68 -1.25 12.32
C TYR A 435 -16.39 -2.74 12.42
N LEU A 436 -15.35 -3.20 11.73
CA LEU A 436 -14.95 -4.59 11.66
C LEU A 436 -13.51 -4.77 12.15
N MET A 437 -13.31 -5.75 13.00
CA MET A 437 -12.02 -6.30 13.40
C MET A 437 -12.03 -7.79 13.11
N SER A 438 -11.06 -8.30 12.35
CA SER A 438 -11.06 -9.69 11.86
C SER A 438 -10.18 -10.65 12.68
N GLY A 439 -9.86 -10.28 13.91
CA GLY A 439 -8.94 -11.05 14.75
C GLY A 439 -7.48 -10.77 14.43
N ALA A 440 -6.58 -11.65 14.87
CA ALA A 440 -5.18 -11.66 14.49
C ALA A 440 -4.91 -12.73 13.43
N ALA A 441 -4.11 -12.41 12.45
CA ALA A 441 -3.63 -13.34 11.44
C ALA A 441 -2.24 -13.92 11.79
N GLY A 442 -1.73 -13.61 12.99
CA GLY A 442 -0.58 -14.20 13.66
C GLY A 442 -0.99 -15.15 14.81
N ASN A 443 -0.06 -15.43 15.71
CA ASN A 443 -0.27 -16.35 16.85
C ASN A 443 -0.59 -15.66 18.18
N GLN A 444 -0.69 -14.33 18.20
CA GLN A 444 -0.90 -13.57 19.42
C GLN A 444 -2.40 -13.28 19.66
N ASN A 445 -3.11 -14.24 20.23
CA ASN A 445 -4.52 -14.07 20.54
C ASN A 445 -4.73 -13.30 21.84
N ARG A 446 -5.77 -12.47 21.88
CA ARG A 446 -6.22 -11.75 23.08
C ARG A 446 -7.67 -12.08 23.38
N GLY A 447 -8.07 -11.86 24.62
CA GLY A 447 -9.44 -12.14 25.04
C GLY A 447 -10.37 -10.93 24.90
N VAL A 448 -11.66 -11.21 24.92
CA VAL A 448 -12.67 -10.20 25.17
C VAL A 448 -12.65 -9.88 26.68
N VAL A 449 -12.66 -8.58 27.04
CA VAL A 449 -12.64 -8.14 28.44
C VAL A 449 -14.06 -8.00 29.01
N ASP A 450 -14.20 -8.12 30.35
CA ASP A 450 -15.51 -8.05 30.99
C ASP A 450 -16.13 -6.64 30.95
N GLU A 451 -15.30 -5.59 30.84
CA GLU A 451 -15.68 -4.18 30.94
C GLU A 451 -16.10 -3.55 29.60
N TYR A 452 -16.13 -4.29 28.49
CA TYR A 452 -16.56 -3.71 27.21
C TYR A 452 -18.07 -3.41 27.20
N ASN A 453 -18.50 -2.47 26.34
CA ASN A 453 -19.92 -2.18 26.16
C ASN A 453 -20.54 -3.13 25.11
N PRO A 454 -21.29 -4.18 25.53
CA PRO A 454 -21.84 -5.16 24.60
C PRO A 454 -22.90 -4.55 23.65
N ALA A 455 -23.49 -3.40 23.99
CA ALA A 455 -24.48 -2.76 23.14
C ALA A 455 -23.90 -2.22 21.81
N PHE A 456 -22.59 -2.03 21.73
CA PHE A 456 -21.93 -1.58 20.51
C PHE A 456 -21.86 -2.68 19.44
N PHE A 457 -21.90 -3.95 19.84
CA PHE A 457 -21.50 -5.05 18.97
C PHE A 457 -22.69 -5.94 18.55
N ALA A 458 -22.76 -6.16 17.25
CA ALA A 458 -23.63 -7.18 16.66
C ALA A 458 -23.03 -8.59 16.85
N LYS A 459 -21.70 -8.70 16.87
CA LYS A 459 -20.99 -9.95 17.13
C LYS A 459 -19.60 -9.67 17.70
N THR A 460 -19.20 -10.49 18.67
CA THR A 460 -17.84 -10.55 19.21
C THR A 460 -17.42 -12.00 19.39
N LYS A 461 -16.11 -12.25 19.23
CA LYS A 461 -15.53 -13.56 19.51
C LYS A 461 -14.06 -13.39 19.90
N ALA A 462 -13.66 -13.96 21.04
CA ALA A 462 -12.24 -14.24 21.32
C ALA A 462 -11.78 -15.38 20.42
N LEU A 463 -10.55 -15.32 19.92
CA LEU A 463 -9.96 -16.44 19.22
C LEU A 463 -9.51 -17.48 20.24
N ASP A 464 -9.66 -18.75 19.87
CA ASP A 464 -9.18 -19.87 20.67
C ASP A 464 -7.65 -20.01 20.54
N ASP A 465 -7.03 -20.77 21.46
CA ASP A 465 -5.60 -21.09 21.35
C ASP A 465 -5.31 -21.78 20.01
N ASN A 466 -4.20 -21.40 19.37
CA ASN A 466 -3.78 -21.90 18.06
C ASN A 466 -4.75 -21.61 16.90
N THR A 467 -5.62 -20.62 17.05
CA THR A 467 -6.45 -20.14 15.95
C THR A 467 -6.03 -18.74 15.51
N ALA A 468 -6.31 -18.42 14.29
CA ALA A 468 -6.10 -17.10 13.69
C ALA A 468 -7.31 -16.74 12.83
N GLY A 469 -7.51 -15.44 12.57
CA GLY A 469 -8.70 -14.94 11.89
C GLY A 469 -8.41 -14.02 10.72
N TYR A 470 -9.31 -14.02 9.75
CA TYR A 470 -9.33 -13.10 8.61
C TYR A 470 -10.74 -12.97 8.06
N SER A 471 -10.97 -11.96 7.22
CA SER A 471 -12.24 -11.83 6.51
C SER A 471 -12.05 -11.76 5.00
N VAL A 472 -12.92 -12.44 4.25
CA VAL A 472 -13.11 -12.26 2.81
C VAL A 472 -14.28 -11.29 2.63
N ILE A 473 -14.05 -10.20 1.91
CA ILE A 473 -15.05 -9.14 1.72
C ILE A 473 -15.26 -8.95 0.22
N THR A 474 -16.50 -9.11 -0.23
CA THR A 474 -16.89 -8.90 -1.63
C THR A 474 -17.87 -7.74 -1.70
N VAL A 475 -17.55 -6.77 -2.54
CA VAL A 475 -18.35 -5.56 -2.76
C VAL A 475 -18.84 -5.54 -4.20
N THR A 476 -20.15 -5.42 -4.36
CA THR A 476 -20.81 -5.11 -5.63
C THR A 476 -21.36 -3.68 -5.56
N LYS A 477 -21.97 -3.19 -6.62
CA LYS A 477 -22.57 -1.86 -6.62
C LYS A 477 -23.57 -1.62 -5.48
N GLU A 478 -24.32 -2.65 -5.11
CA GLU A 478 -25.46 -2.52 -4.18
C GLU A 478 -25.21 -3.21 -2.83
N LYS A 479 -24.23 -4.10 -2.75
CA LYS A 479 -24.08 -5.01 -1.62
C LYS A 479 -22.61 -5.22 -1.26
N LEU A 480 -22.31 -5.12 0.02
CA LEU A 480 -21.07 -5.59 0.62
C LEU A 480 -21.39 -6.87 1.41
N THR A 481 -20.66 -7.94 1.16
CA THR A 481 -20.75 -9.20 1.90
C THR A 481 -19.40 -9.52 2.50
N ALA A 482 -19.34 -9.74 3.79
CA ALA A 482 -18.13 -10.12 4.50
C ALA A 482 -18.33 -11.45 5.21
N THR A 483 -17.38 -12.37 5.05
CA THR A 483 -17.33 -13.62 5.81
C THR A 483 -16.03 -13.65 6.60
N TYR A 484 -16.17 -13.67 7.91
CA TYR A 484 -15.07 -13.93 8.83
C TYR A 484 -14.82 -15.42 8.92
N TYR A 485 -13.56 -15.81 8.83
CA TYR A 485 -13.08 -17.17 9.00
C TYR A 485 -12.11 -17.26 10.17
N GLU A 486 -12.27 -18.27 10.98
CA GLU A 486 -11.33 -18.66 12.01
C GLU A 486 -10.71 -20.00 11.64
N TYR A 487 -9.40 -20.08 11.72
CA TYR A 487 -8.61 -21.21 11.26
C TYR A 487 -7.66 -21.70 12.36
N ASP A 488 -7.73 -23.00 12.68
CA ASP A 488 -6.80 -23.69 13.57
C ASP A 488 -5.51 -24.00 12.78
N TYR A 489 -4.51 -23.15 12.96
CA TYR A 489 -3.25 -23.29 12.24
C TYR A 489 -2.38 -24.42 12.74
N ALA A 490 -2.58 -24.93 13.95
CA ALA A 490 -1.86 -26.09 14.48
C ALA A 490 -2.34 -27.39 13.83
N ASN A 491 -3.64 -27.52 13.58
CA ASN A 491 -4.25 -28.69 12.99
C ASN A 491 -4.62 -28.54 11.51
N ASN A 492 -4.36 -27.38 10.91
CA ASN A 492 -4.66 -27.03 9.51
C ASN A 492 -6.13 -27.28 9.13
N LYS A 493 -7.06 -26.69 9.86
CA LYS A 493 -8.50 -26.86 9.60
C LYS A 493 -9.30 -25.60 9.94
N PRO A 494 -10.40 -25.33 9.21
CA PRO A 494 -11.35 -24.30 9.59
C PRO A 494 -12.00 -24.61 10.95
N VAL A 495 -12.30 -23.59 11.73
CA VAL A 495 -12.96 -23.70 13.06
C VAL A 495 -14.37 -23.13 12.99
N SER A 496 -14.52 -21.92 12.53
CA SER A 496 -15.82 -21.25 12.44
C SER A 496 -15.83 -20.20 11.34
N GLU A 497 -17.04 -19.88 10.88
CA GLU A 497 -17.29 -18.77 9.96
C GLU A 497 -18.48 -17.95 10.44
N TYR A 498 -18.48 -16.68 10.07
CA TYR A 498 -19.59 -15.77 10.32
C TYR A 498 -19.77 -14.79 9.16
N SER A 499 -20.94 -14.86 8.50
CA SER A 499 -21.26 -14.00 7.35
C SER A 499 -22.20 -12.87 7.73
N TRP A 500 -21.87 -11.67 7.28
CA TRP A 500 -22.64 -10.46 7.46
C TRP A 500 -22.47 -9.51 6.29
N GLY A 501 -23.23 -8.43 6.22
CA GLY A 501 -23.03 -7.48 5.14
C GLY A 501 -23.83 -6.20 5.27
N ILE A 502 -23.75 -5.38 4.23
CA ILE A 502 -24.46 -4.12 4.07
C ILE A 502 -25.19 -4.16 2.72
N ILE A 503 -26.45 -3.77 2.69
CA ILE A 503 -27.18 -3.50 1.45
C ILE A 503 -27.46 -2.00 1.41
N LYS A 504 -27.01 -1.33 0.34
CA LYS A 504 -27.36 0.07 0.08
C LYS A 504 -28.77 0.17 -0.51
N GLU A 505 -29.42 1.30 -0.31
CA GLU A 505 -30.65 1.59 -1.05
C GLU A 505 -30.36 1.61 -2.56
N ALA A 506 -31.24 1.02 -3.33
CA ALA A 506 -31.16 1.16 -4.79
C ALA A 506 -31.28 2.65 -5.15
N ALA A 507 -30.28 3.18 -5.86
CA ALA A 507 -30.21 4.56 -6.27
C ALA A 507 -31.32 4.91 -7.28
#